data_5c7de7a9b1e9c722a361864f488bad4f
#
_entry.id   5c7de7a9b1e9c722a361864f488bad4f
#
_cell.length_a   1.000
_cell.length_b   1.000
_cell.length_c   1.000
_cell.angle_alpha   90.00
_cell.angle_beta   90.00
_cell.angle_gamma   90.00
#
_symmetry.space_group_name_H-M   'P 1'
#
loop_
_entity.id
_entity.type
_entity.pdbx_description
1 polymer ?
#
loop_
_entity_poly.entity_id
_entity_poly.type
_entity_poly.pdbx_seq_one_letter_code
_entity_poly.pdbx_strand_id
1 'polypeptide(L)'
;MVENDSIGWYVAKTYRQERKIKDLLARMGIEHFVPFHQVVKEINGKRKKVEEPFVNGLIFVRGNKKSCIELINEYGYPMRYLRDFSTRSLLRVPDKQMEDFIYLVDCHENEIE
;
A
#
# COMPACT_ATOMS: atom_id res chain seq x y z
N MET A 1 5.51 -5.56 25.62
CA MET A 1 6.66 -6.02 24.86
C MET A 1 7.09 -5.03 23.83
N VAL A 2 8.35 -4.77 23.82
CA VAL A 2 8.90 -3.71 22.98
C VAL A 2 8.74 -4.00 21.49
N GLU A 3 8.90 -5.25 21.09
CA GLU A 3 8.85 -5.58 19.66
C GLU A 3 7.50 -5.31 19.03
N ASN A 4 6.41 -5.40 19.79
CA ASN A 4 5.09 -5.14 19.24
C ASN A 4 4.81 -3.65 19.05
N ASP A 5 5.63 -2.82 19.67
CA ASP A 5 5.46 -1.37 19.57
C ASP A 5 6.33 -0.74 18.49
N SER A 6 7.24 -1.52 17.91
CA SER A 6 8.11 -0.94 16.88
C SER A 6 7.33 -0.63 15.61
N ILE A 7 7.68 0.50 15.03
CA ILE A 7 7.04 0.98 13.81
C ILE A 7 7.74 0.37 12.60
N GLY A 8 6.95 -0.08 11.64
CA GLY A 8 7.52 -0.63 10.42
C GLY A 8 6.47 -0.70 9.33
N TRP A 9 6.90 -1.14 8.16
CA TRP A 9 6.04 -1.25 6.99
C TRP A 9 5.47 -2.67 6.89
N TYR A 10 4.16 -2.76 6.83
CA TYR A 10 3.46 -4.02 6.61
C TYR A 10 2.80 -4.01 5.25
N VAL A 11 2.68 -5.18 4.66
CA VAL A 11 2.15 -5.33 3.30
C VAL A 11 0.80 -6.00 3.36
N ALA A 12 -0.19 -5.41 2.71
CA ALA A 12 -1.52 -5.98 2.64
C ALA A 12 -1.95 -6.15 1.19
N LYS A 13 -2.89 -7.05 0.96
CA LYS A 13 -3.51 -7.23 -0.33
C LYS A 13 -5.00 -7.02 -0.26
N THR A 14 -5.54 -6.43 -1.31
CA THR A 14 -6.97 -6.23 -1.45
C THR A 14 -7.39 -6.63 -2.85
N TYR A 15 -8.70 -6.85 -3.03
CA TYR A 15 -9.24 -7.11 -4.35
C TYR A 15 -9.96 -5.85 -4.83
N ARG A 16 -9.27 -5.07 -5.66
CA ARG A 16 -9.83 -3.88 -6.33
C ARG A 16 -10.35 -2.80 -5.40
N GLN A 17 -9.82 -2.73 -4.17
CA GLN A 17 -10.23 -1.70 -3.20
C GLN A 17 -9.11 -0.74 -2.86
N GLU A 18 -8.08 -0.66 -3.70
CA GLU A 18 -6.89 0.13 -3.40
C GLU A 18 -7.21 1.60 -3.11
N ARG A 19 -8.04 2.20 -3.95
CA ARG A 19 -8.35 3.63 -3.79
C ARG A 19 -9.17 3.87 -2.52
N LYS A 20 -10.12 2.99 -2.26
CA LYS A 20 -10.93 3.11 -1.05
C LYS A 20 -10.08 3.03 0.21
N ILE A 21 -9.17 2.06 0.24
CA ILE A 21 -8.30 1.86 1.40
C ILE A 21 -7.33 3.03 1.54
N LYS A 22 -6.78 3.52 0.42
CA LYS A 22 -5.90 4.68 0.45
C LYS A 22 -6.61 5.88 1.06
N ASP A 23 -7.86 6.12 0.66
CA ASP A 23 -8.62 7.24 1.20
C ASP A 23 -8.89 7.07 2.69
N LEU A 24 -9.21 5.85 3.12
CA LEU A 24 -9.44 5.58 4.54
C LEU A 24 -8.20 5.81 5.38
N LEU A 25 -7.05 5.35 4.88
CA LEU A 25 -5.78 5.54 5.58
C LEU A 25 -5.42 7.02 5.68
N ALA A 26 -5.67 7.77 4.60
CA ALA A 26 -5.41 9.20 4.61
C ALA A 26 -6.28 9.92 5.63
N ARG A 27 -7.55 9.55 5.72
CA ARG A 27 -8.47 10.16 6.68
C ARG A 27 -8.06 9.89 8.12
N MET A 28 -7.50 8.73 8.38
CA MET A 28 -7.06 8.36 9.73
C MET A 28 -5.67 8.89 10.05
N GLY A 29 -5.01 9.54 9.09
CA GLY A 29 -3.67 10.08 9.30
C GLY A 29 -2.60 9.01 9.43
N ILE A 30 -2.82 7.85 8.83
CA ILE A 30 -1.89 6.72 8.91
C ILE A 30 -0.94 6.80 7.72
N GLU A 31 0.35 6.68 7.98
CA GLU A 31 1.35 6.68 6.93
C GLU A 31 1.19 5.43 6.09
N HIS A 32 1.14 5.59 4.77
CA HIS A 32 0.88 4.49 3.86
C HIS A 32 1.47 4.77 2.51
N PHE A 33 1.58 3.73 1.69
CA PHE A 33 1.98 3.88 0.31
C PHE A 33 1.18 2.87 -0.52
N VAL A 34 0.40 3.38 -1.46
CA VAL A 34 -0.31 2.54 -2.43
C VAL A 34 0.22 2.95 -3.80
N PRO A 35 0.99 2.06 -4.47
CA PRO A 35 1.65 2.45 -5.71
C PRO A 35 0.65 2.56 -6.86
N PHE A 36 0.38 3.81 -7.23
CA PHE A 36 -0.42 4.13 -8.42
C PHE A 36 0.49 4.74 -9.47
N HIS A 37 0.09 4.61 -10.73
CA HIS A 37 0.76 5.30 -11.80
C HIS A 37 -0.27 5.74 -12.84
N GLN A 38 0.13 6.68 -13.69
CA GLN A 38 -0.75 7.18 -14.73
C GLN A 38 -0.50 6.43 -16.02
N VAL A 39 -1.58 6.04 -16.67
CA VAL A 39 -1.50 5.41 -17.99
C VAL A 39 -2.43 6.16 -18.93
N VAL A 40 -2.13 6.07 -20.22
CA VAL A 40 -2.96 6.70 -21.24
C VAL A 40 -3.88 5.65 -21.82
N LYS A 41 -5.18 5.93 -21.77
CA LYS A 41 -6.18 5.02 -22.31
C LYS A 41 -7.07 5.75 -23.29
N GLU A 42 -7.57 5.01 -24.27
CA GLU A 42 -8.54 5.54 -25.20
C GLU A 42 -9.94 5.23 -24.68
N ILE A 43 -10.68 6.28 -24.36
CA ILE A 43 -12.03 6.16 -23.83
C ILE A 43 -12.96 6.99 -24.72
N ASN A 44 -13.93 6.31 -25.33
CA ASN A 44 -14.87 6.96 -26.26
C ASN A 44 -14.16 7.74 -27.36
N GLY A 45 -13.09 7.15 -27.90
CA GLY A 45 -12.34 7.77 -28.99
C GLY A 45 -11.39 8.87 -28.57
N LYS A 46 -11.25 9.13 -27.28
CA LYS A 46 -10.36 10.19 -26.79
C LYS A 46 -9.30 9.58 -25.90
N ARG A 47 -8.09 10.14 -25.99
CA ARG A 47 -6.98 9.68 -25.16
C ARG A 47 -7.02 10.43 -23.83
N LYS A 48 -7.05 9.69 -22.73
CA LYS A 48 -7.10 10.26 -21.39
C LYS A 48 -6.05 9.63 -20.51
N LYS A 49 -5.52 10.43 -19.57
CA LYS A 49 -4.65 9.91 -18.53
C LYS A 49 -5.53 9.40 -17.38
N VAL A 50 -5.34 8.15 -16.99
CA VAL A 50 -6.04 7.58 -15.85
C VAL A 50 -5.03 7.01 -14.87
N GLU A 51 -5.39 7.05 -13.60
CA GLU A 51 -4.54 6.54 -12.54
C GLU A 51 -4.93 5.11 -12.25
N GLU A 52 -3.94 4.20 -12.28
CA GLU A 52 -4.16 2.78 -12.02
C GLU A 52 -3.12 2.27 -11.04
N PRO A 53 -3.43 1.21 -10.28
CA PRO A 53 -2.42 0.60 -9.42
C PRO A 53 -1.21 0.14 -10.22
N PHE A 54 -0.01 0.47 -9.73
CA PHE A 54 1.23 0.01 -10.33
C PHE A 54 1.35 -1.51 -10.16
N VAL A 55 0.95 -2.00 -8.98
CA VAL A 55 0.84 -3.43 -8.70
C VAL A 55 -0.54 -3.65 -8.13
N ASN A 56 -1.32 -4.51 -8.78
CA ASN A 56 -2.71 -4.71 -8.39
C ASN A 56 -2.83 -5.26 -6.98
N GLY A 57 -3.67 -4.60 -6.19
CA GLY A 57 -4.05 -5.08 -4.88
C GLY A 57 -3.04 -4.86 -3.77
N LEU A 58 -1.95 -4.15 -4.03
CA LEU A 58 -0.87 -4.03 -3.06
C LEU A 58 -0.99 -2.73 -2.26
N ILE A 59 -0.92 -2.87 -0.94
CA ILE A 59 -1.04 -1.74 -0.02
C ILE A 59 0.04 -1.86 1.04
N PHE A 60 0.77 -0.77 1.28
CA PHE A 60 1.79 -0.71 2.32
C PHE A 60 1.32 0.23 3.42
N VAL A 61 1.37 -0.25 4.66
CA VAL A 61 0.93 0.51 5.83
C VAL A 61 2.06 0.60 6.84
N ARG A 62 2.34 1.80 7.32
CA ARG A 62 3.39 1.99 8.32
C ARG A 62 2.77 2.22 9.68
N GLY A 63 3.20 1.43 10.64
CA GLY A 63 2.69 1.54 12.00
C GLY A 63 3.21 0.39 12.85
N ASN A 64 2.72 0.29 14.07
CA ASN A 64 3.06 -0.88 14.86
C ASN A 64 2.10 -2.03 14.52
N LYS A 65 2.47 -3.24 14.92
CA LYS A 65 1.71 -4.41 14.55
C LYS A 65 0.26 -4.34 15.04
N LYS A 66 0.07 -3.90 16.27
CA LYS A 66 -1.25 -3.84 16.87
C LYS A 66 -2.18 -2.90 16.10
N SER A 67 -1.70 -1.69 15.81
CA SER A 67 -2.54 -0.71 15.11
C SER A 67 -2.84 -1.17 13.69
N CYS A 68 -1.89 -1.83 13.04
CA CYS A 68 -2.12 -2.33 11.68
C CYS A 68 -3.18 -3.43 11.68
N ILE A 69 -3.15 -4.32 12.66
CA ILE A 69 -4.15 -5.39 12.77
C ILE A 69 -5.54 -4.81 13.07
N GLU A 70 -5.60 -3.75 13.87
CA GLU A 70 -6.87 -3.12 14.21
C GLU A 70 -7.59 -2.56 12.99
N LEU A 71 -6.86 -2.17 11.95
CA LEU A 71 -7.51 -1.68 10.74
C LEU A 71 -8.44 -2.72 10.14
N ILE A 72 -8.09 -3.98 10.25
CA ILE A 72 -8.94 -5.05 9.76
C ILE A 72 -9.96 -5.47 10.81
N ASN A 73 -9.51 -5.73 12.04
CA ASN A 73 -10.37 -6.30 13.07
C ASN A 73 -11.36 -5.30 13.65
N GLU A 74 -10.96 -4.04 13.79
CA GLU A 74 -11.82 -3.01 14.39
C GLU A 74 -12.52 -2.17 13.33
N TYR A 75 -11.82 -1.83 12.27
CA TYR A 75 -12.35 -0.91 11.26
C TYR A 75 -12.82 -1.60 9.99
N GLY A 76 -12.60 -2.90 9.88
CA GLY A 76 -13.15 -3.67 8.78
C GLY A 76 -12.60 -3.35 7.40
N TYR A 77 -11.33 -2.93 7.30
CA TYR A 77 -10.73 -2.66 6.01
C TYR A 77 -10.77 -3.92 5.13
N PRO A 78 -11.16 -3.79 3.87
CA PRO A 78 -11.25 -4.95 2.96
C PRO A 78 -9.90 -5.35 2.40
N MET A 79 -9.01 -5.78 3.26
CA MET A 79 -7.67 -6.21 2.89
C MET A 79 -7.18 -7.24 3.89
N ARG A 80 -6.10 -7.92 3.54
CA ARG A 80 -5.46 -8.83 4.48
C ARG A 80 -3.96 -8.70 4.37
N TYR A 81 -3.27 -8.80 5.52
CA TYR A 81 -1.82 -8.69 5.54
C TYR A 81 -1.17 -9.97 5.03
N LEU A 82 -0.09 -9.79 4.27
CA LEU A 82 0.73 -10.91 3.85
C LEU A 82 1.56 -11.41 5.05
N ARG A 83 1.93 -12.67 5.01
CA ARG A 83 2.71 -13.28 6.09
C ARG A 83 4.02 -13.82 5.55
N ASP A 84 5.02 -13.81 6.42
CA ASP A 84 6.30 -14.44 6.13
C ASP A 84 6.14 -15.94 6.37
N PHE A 85 6.45 -16.73 5.33
CA PHE A 85 6.26 -18.18 5.42
C PHE A 85 7.16 -18.82 6.47
N SER A 86 8.36 -18.29 6.66
CA SER A 86 9.30 -18.91 7.59
C SER A 86 8.95 -18.65 9.05
N THR A 87 8.42 -17.47 9.36
CA THR A 87 8.11 -17.11 10.75
C THR A 87 6.63 -17.15 11.06
N ARG A 88 5.78 -17.17 10.02
CA ARG A 88 4.33 -17.06 10.13
C ARG A 88 3.85 -15.75 10.73
N SER A 89 4.75 -14.79 10.86
CA SER A 89 4.41 -13.44 11.30
C SER A 89 3.99 -12.60 10.10
N LEU A 90 3.41 -11.45 10.39
CA LEU A 90 3.09 -10.52 9.31
C LEU A 90 4.37 -10.12 8.58
N LEU A 91 4.28 -10.08 7.26
CA LEU A 91 5.42 -9.70 6.44
C LEU A 91 5.73 -8.23 6.64
N ARG A 92 6.98 -7.96 7.00
CA ARG A 92 7.45 -6.62 7.28
C ARG A 92 8.57 -6.27 6.32
N VAL A 93 8.44 -5.10 5.66
CA VAL A 93 9.44 -4.65 4.71
C VAL A 93 10.39 -3.70 5.41
N PRO A 94 11.70 -3.96 5.34
CA PRO A 94 12.68 -3.04 5.94
C PRO A 94 12.54 -1.63 5.38
N ASP A 95 12.77 -0.64 6.24
CA ASP A 95 12.57 0.78 5.87
C ASP A 95 13.37 1.16 4.62
N LYS A 96 14.61 0.69 4.53
CA LYS A 96 15.44 1.01 3.37
C LYS A 96 14.84 0.49 2.09
N GLN A 97 14.30 -0.71 2.11
CA GLN A 97 13.68 -1.30 0.93
C GLN A 97 12.43 -0.54 0.53
N MET A 98 11.65 -0.09 1.51
CA MET A 98 10.48 0.73 1.20
C MET A 98 10.86 2.06 0.58
N GLU A 99 11.89 2.71 1.14
CA GLU A 99 12.38 3.97 0.58
C GLU A 99 12.80 3.79 -0.87
N ASP A 100 13.53 2.72 -1.15
CA ASP A 100 13.99 2.45 -2.50
C ASP A 100 12.82 2.16 -3.44
N PHE A 101 11.83 1.41 -2.97
CA PHE A 101 10.66 1.09 -3.78
C PHE A 101 9.84 2.34 -4.10
N ILE A 102 9.61 3.18 -3.09
CA ILE A 102 8.87 4.42 -3.29
C ILE A 102 9.61 5.31 -4.29
N TYR A 103 10.93 5.39 -4.16
CA TYR A 103 11.74 6.17 -5.10
C TYR A 103 11.60 5.64 -6.53
N LEU A 104 11.65 4.31 -6.69
CA LEU A 104 11.53 3.71 -8.02
C LEU A 104 10.18 3.98 -8.66
N VAL A 105 9.10 3.92 -7.88
CA VAL A 105 7.76 4.23 -8.39
C VAL A 105 7.69 5.68 -8.83
N ASP A 106 8.23 6.59 -8.02
CA ASP A 106 8.25 8.02 -8.37
C ASP A 106 9.07 8.28 -9.63
N CYS A 107 10.20 7.59 -9.78
CA CYS A 107 11.03 7.74 -10.99
C CYS A 107 10.29 7.25 -12.21
N HIS A 108 9.57 6.13 -12.09
CA HIS A 108 8.78 5.60 -13.20
C HIS A 108 7.71 6.59 -13.64
N GLU A 109 7.03 7.22 -12.68
CA GLU A 109 6.02 8.23 -12.98
C GLU A 109 6.61 9.38 -13.76
N ASN A 110 7.80 9.82 -13.36
CA ASN A 110 8.43 10.96 -14.00
C ASN A 110 8.92 10.65 -15.42
N GLU A 111 9.14 9.38 -15.72
CA GLU A 111 9.63 8.97 -17.03
C GLU A 111 8.52 8.82 -18.07
N ILE A 112 7.28 8.76 -17.62
CA ILE A 112 6.14 8.46 -18.51
C ILE A 112 5.62 9.72 -19.22
N GLU A 113 6.17 10.83 -18.96
CA GLU A 113 5.71 12.05 -19.67
C GLU A 113 5.82 11.95 -21.20
#